data_1443143835c1ad50ef0f0345a10d229a
#
_entry.id   1443143835c1ad50ef0f0345a10d229a
#
_cell.length_a   1.000
_cell.length_b   1.000
_cell.length_c   1.000
_cell.angle_alpha   90.00
_cell.angle_beta   90.00
_cell.angle_gamma   90.00
#
_symmetry.space_group_name_H-M   'P 1'
#
loop_
_entity.id
_entity.type
_entity.pdbx_description
1 polymer ?
#
loop_
_entity_poly.entity_id
_entity_poly.type
_entity_poly.pdbx_seq_one_letter_code
_entity_poly.pdbx_strand_id
1 'polypeptide(L)'
;MSTTGVERWTEPVYLDASALVKLFVPEEESDALNRALAGLTDVIVSDLALTEMASALSRRTREHRLTREEAHRLYREASKLHRSSRRAELTPPIHRRAERLMLSLTIPLRTLDALHLATALDAEAATVVTFDPRLGDAATSQGLFVAAPSA
;
A
#
# COMPACT_ATOMS: atom_id res chain seq x y z
N MET A 1 -33.76 5.67 5.89
CA MET A 1 -32.95 4.45 5.96
C MET A 1 -31.59 4.73 5.35
N SER A 2 -30.61 4.88 6.18
CA SER A 2 -29.24 5.08 5.78
C SER A 2 -28.67 3.73 5.36
N THR A 3 -28.68 3.44 4.07
CA THR A 3 -27.83 2.36 3.56
C THR A 3 -26.41 2.86 3.70
N THR A 4 -25.70 2.40 4.70
CA THR A 4 -24.25 2.47 4.76
C THR A 4 -23.72 1.61 3.62
N GLY A 5 -23.78 2.14 2.39
CA GLY A 5 -23.10 1.55 1.25
C GLY A 5 -21.62 1.60 1.57
N VAL A 6 -20.99 0.43 1.72
CA VAL A 6 -19.53 0.35 1.72
C VAL A 6 -19.10 0.99 0.39
N GLU A 7 -18.45 2.13 0.46
CA GLU A 7 -17.94 2.80 -0.73
C GLU A 7 -16.97 1.86 -1.44
N ARG A 8 -17.35 1.41 -2.62
CA ARG A 8 -16.54 0.46 -3.37
C ARG A 8 -15.45 1.23 -4.11
N TRP A 9 -14.21 0.87 -3.87
CA TRP A 9 -13.08 1.50 -4.54
C TRP A 9 -13.03 1.14 -6.02
N THR A 10 -12.63 2.12 -6.83
CA THR A 10 -12.43 1.92 -8.26
C THR A 10 -11.15 1.11 -8.48
N GLU A 11 -11.29 -0.02 -9.17
CA GLU A 11 -10.15 -0.89 -9.49
C GLU A 11 -9.45 -0.43 -10.78
N PRO A 12 -8.16 -0.69 -10.95
CA PRO A 12 -7.27 -1.46 -10.08
C PRO A 12 -6.87 -0.69 -8.80
N VAL A 13 -6.68 -1.41 -7.70
CA VAL A 13 -6.37 -0.84 -6.39
C VAL A 13 -4.94 -1.20 -6.00
N TYR A 14 -4.11 -0.18 -5.80
CA TYR A 14 -2.73 -0.33 -5.37
C TYR A 14 -2.61 -0.18 -3.85
N LEU A 15 -1.99 -1.15 -3.20
CA LEU A 15 -1.69 -1.10 -1.77
C LEU A 15 -0.24 -0.70 -1.55
N ASP A 16 0.00 0.37 -0.80
CA ASP A 16 1.35 0.68 -0.35
C ASP A 16 1.75 -0.17 0.87
N ALA A 17 2.95 0.03 1.39
CA ALA A 17 3.43 -0.72 2.54
C ALA A 17 2.63 -0.44 3.82
N SER A 18 2.15 0.79 4.02
CA SER A 18 1.35 1.14 5.20
C SER A 18 0.03 0.37 5.23
N ALA A 19 -0.62 0.23 4.07
CA ALA A 19 -1.84 -0.56 3.93
C ALA A 19 -1.56 -2.04 4.16
N LEU A 20 -0.47 -2.57 3.60
CA LEU A 20 -0.10 -3.97 3.76
C LEU A 20 0.17 -4.31 5.23
N VAL A 21 0.88 -3.46 5.95
CA VAL A 21 1.12 -3.65 7.39
C VAL A 21 -0.19 -3.69 8.16
N LYS A 22 -1.11 -2.75 7.92
CA LYS A 22 -2.40 -2.68 8.62
C LYS A 22 -3.33 -3.84 8.31
N LEU A 23 -3.17 -4.50 7.18
CA LEU A 23 -3.93 -5.71 6.86
C LEU A 23 -3.58 -6.88 7.78
N PHE A 24 -2.31 -7.02 8.14
CA PHE A 24 -1.81 -8.19 8.83
C PHE A 24 -1.42 -7.95 10.28
N VAL A 25 -0.94 -6.77 10.62
CA VAL A 25 -0.68 -6.38 12.02
C VAL A 25 -1.94 -5.69 12.56
N PRO A 26 -2.65 -6.28 13.55
CA PRO A 26 -3.90 -5.71 14.04
C PRO A 26 -3.72 -4.29 14.58
N GLU A 27 -4.47 -3.36 14.00
CA GLU A 27 -4.55 -1.96 14.39
C GLU A 27 -6.01 -1.51 14.24
N GLU A 28 -6.32 -0.26 14.63
CA GLU A 28 -7.71 0.24 14.61
C GLU A 28 -8.36 0.15 13.23
N GLU A 29 -7.60 0.41 12.16
CA GLU A 29 -8.11 0.47 10.79
C GLU A 29 -8.16 -0.88 10.09
N SER A 30 -7.62 -1.94 10.70
CA SER A 30 -7.46 -3.26 10.06
C SER A 30 -8.78 -3.86 9.58
N ASP A 31 -9.82 -3.82 10.41
CA ASP A 31 -11.13 -4.39 10.06
C ASP A 31 -11.79 -3.63 8.92
N ALA A 32 -11.75 -2.29 8.96
CA ALA A 32 -12.31 -1.44 7.90
C ALA A 32 -11.57 -1.69 6.56
N LEU A 33 -10.26 -1.82 6.61
CA LEU A 33 -9.44 -2.11 5.44
C LEU A 33 -9.75 -3.49 4.86
N ASN A 34 -9.85 -4.52 5.69
CA ASN A 34 -10.21 -5.86 5.26
C ASN A 34 -11.60 -5.89 4.60
N ARG A 35 -12.59 -5.20 5.19
CA ARG A 35 -13.93 -5.10 4.60
C ARG A 35 -13.93 -4.40 3.24
N ALA A 36 -13.15 -3.33 3.12
CA ALA A 36 -13.07 -2.56 1.86
C ALA A 36 -12.40 -3.35 0.74
N LEU A 37 -11.45 -4.22 1.07
CA LEU A 37 -10.76 -5.07 0.08
C LEU A 37 -11.57 -6.30 -0.31
N ALA A 38 -12.52 -6.73 0.53
CA ALA A 38 -13.33 -7.91 0.25
C ALA A 38 -14.13 -7.71 -1.05
N GLY A 39 -14.04 -8.68 -1.96
CA GLY A 39 -14.73 -8.65 -3.24
C GLY A 39 -14.02 -7.89 -4.35
N LEU A 40 -12.88 -7.25 -4.09
CA LEU A 40 -12.05 -6.69 -5.14
C LEU A 40 -11.33 -7.80 -5.91
N THR A 41 -11.21 -7.66 -7.23
CA THR A 41 -10.61 -8.66 -8.12
C THR A 41 -9.27 -8.23 -8.70
N ASP A 42 -8.97 -6.94 -8.71
CA ASP A 42 -7.71 -6.40 -9.25
C ASP A 42 -7.00 -5.53 -8.21
N VAL A 43 -6.29 -6.21 -7.31
CA VAL A 43 -5.46 -5.61 -6.27
C VAL A 43 -4.00 -5.76 -6.67
N ILE A 44 -3.24 -4.67 -6.59
CA ILE A 44 -1.84 -4.60 -6.97
C ILE A 44 -0.99 -4.49 -5.70
N VAL A 45 -0.02 -5.38 -5.55
CA VAL A 45 0.96 -5.34 -4.46
C VAL A 45 2.37 -5.40 -5.07
N SER A 46 3.19 -4.40 -4.76
CA SER A 46 4.56 -4.34 -5.28
C SER A 46 5.53 -5.18 -4.45
N ASP A 47 6.65 -5.54 -5.07
CA ASP A 47 7.78 -6.14 -4.36
C ASP A 47 8.32 -5.20 -3.27
N LEU A 48 8.26 -3.89 -3.53
CA LEU A 48 8.66 -2.88 -2.55
C LEU A 48 7.81 -2.95 -1.27
N ALA A 49 6.49 -3.05 -1.40
CA ALA A 49 5.59 -3.16 -0.25
C ALA A 49 5.92 -4.37 0.61
N LEU A 50 6.22 -5.51 -0.01
CA LEU A 50 6.59 -6.73 0.70
C LEU A 50 7.92 -6.56 1.44
N THR A 51 8.91 -5.94 0.82
CA THR A 51 10.21 -5.65 1.46
C THR A 51 10.04 -4.69 2.65
N GLU A 52 9.23 -3.65 2.48
CA GLU A 52 8.93 -2.72 3.57
C GLU A 52 8.13 -3.40 4.70
N MET A 53 7.26 -4.35 4.38
CA MET A 53 6.57 -5.18 5.37
C MET A 53 7.59 -5.92 6.25
N ALA A 54 8.59 -6.55 5.65
CA ALA A 54 9.67 -7.22 6.37
C ALA A 54 10.41 -6.25 7.31
N SER A 55 10.71 -5.04 6.83
CA SER A 55 11.33 -3.99 7.63
C SER A 55 10.47 -3.59 8.84
N ALA A 56 9.17 -3.38 8.61
CA ALA A 56 8.24 -3.02 9.67
C ALA A 56 8.12 -4.12 10.75
N LEU A 57 8.05 -5.37 10.34
CA LEU A 57 7.99 -6.52 11.25
C LEU A 57 9.29 -6.67 12.04
N SER A 58 10.43 -6.49 11.40
CA SER A 58 11.74 -6.51 12.03
C SER A 58 11.86 -5.44 13.13
N ARG A 59 11.41 -4.23 12.83
CA ARG A 59 11.42 -3.14 13.83
C ARG A 59 10.54 -3.49 15.03
N ARG A 60 9.32 -4.00 14.81
CA ARG A 60 8.42 -4.38 15.89
C ARG A 60 8.98 -5.51 16.75
N THR A 61 9.73 -6.41 16.15
CA THR A 61 10.44 -7.48 16.89
C THR A 61 11.52 -6.89 17.79
N ARG A 62 12.33 -5.96 17.28
CA ARG A 62 13.35 -5.27 18.08
C ARG A 62 12.75 -4.44 19.22
N GLU A 63 11.57 -3.89 19.01
CA GLU A 63 10.82 -3.12 20.03
C GLU A 63 10.03 -4.01 21.00
N HIS A 64 10.18 -5.32 20.93
CA HIS A 64 9.48 -6.31 21.75
C HIS A 64 7.94 -6.24 21.63
N ARG A 65 7.42 -5.76 20.50
CA ARG A 65 5.98 -5.71 20.22
C ARG A 65 5.48 -6.97 19.50
N LEU A 66 6.37 -7.71 18.88
CA LEU A 66 6.13 -9.00 18.24
C LEU A 66 7.23 -9.97 18.61
N THR A 67 6.89 -11.24 18.71
CA THR A 67 7.90 -12.30 18.74
C THR A 67 8.44 -12.54 17.33
N ARG A 68 9.60 -13.15 17.24
CA ARG A 68 10.19 -13.54 15.95
C ARG A 68 9.25 -14.48 15.17
N GLU A 69 8.61 -15.41 15.86
CA GLU A 69 7.67 -16.36 15.27
C GLU A 69 6.41 -15.67 14.71
N GLU A 70 5.85 -14.74 15.48
CA GLU A 70 4.73 -13.92 15.03
C GLU A 70 5.09 -13.10 13.79
N ALA A 71 6.27 -12.47 13.77
CA ALA A 71 6.75 -11.71 12.63
C ALA A 71 6.88 -12.58 11.36
N HIS A 72 7.45 -13.76 11.49
CA HIS A 72 7.56 -14.71 10.37
C HIS A 72 6.20 -15.18 9.88
N ARG A 73 5.26 -15.44 10.77
CA ARG A 73 3.89 -15.83 10.40
C ARG A 73 3.20 -14.71 9.61
N LEU A 74 3.27 -13.49 10.11
CA LEU A 74 2.65 -12.33 9.45
C LEU A 74 3.28 -12.06 8.07
N TYR A 75 4.60 -12.21 7.96
CA TYR A 75 5.28 -12.10 6.67
C TYR A 75 4.82 -13.17 5.68
N ARG A 76 4.65 -14.42 6.12
CA ARG A 76 4.13 -15.49 5.26
C ARG A 76 2.71 -15.17 4.75
N GLU A 77 1.86 -14.61 5.60
CA GLU A 77 0.50 -14.21 5.21
C GLU A 77 0.53 -13.08 4.18
N ALA A 78 1.37 -12.07 4.41
CA ALA A 78 1.56 -10.98 3.45
C ALA A 78 2.11 -11.49 2.11
N SER A 79 3.04 -12.44 2.15
CA SER A 79 3.59 -13.07 0.94
C SER A 79 2.52 -13.83 0.15
N LYS A 80 1.58 -14.47 0.83
CA LYS A 80 0.45 -15.14 0.16
C LYS A 80 -0.43 -14.14 -0.60
N LEU A 81 -0.76 -13.02 0.03
CA LEU A 81 -1.51 -11.95 -0.64
C LEU A 81 -0.74 -11.43 -1.85
N HIS A 82 0.55 -11.16 -1.70
CA HIS A 82 1.41 -10.69 -2.80
C HIS A 82 1.40 -11.67 -3.97
N ARG A 83 1.52 -12.98 -3.72
CA ARG A 83 1.49 -14.00 -4.78
C ARG A 83 0.12 -14.13 -5.44
N SER A 84 -0.97 -13.91 -4.73
CA SER A 84 -2.33 -14.03 -5.25
C SER A 84 -2.87 -12.73 -5.88
N SER A 85 -2.18 -11.62 -5.68
CA SER A 85 -2.52 -10.32 -6.25
C SER A 85 -1.82 -10.10 -7.60
N ARG A 86 -2.11 -8.98 -8.25
CA ARG A 86 -1.29 -8.52 -9.37
C ARG A 86 0.01 -7.94 -8.81
N ARG A 87 1.10 -8.66 -9.00
CA ARG A 87 2.42 -8.27 -8.50
C ARG A 87 3.02 -7.19 -9.39
N ALA A 88 3.65 -6.20 -8.76
CA ALA A 88 4.37 -5.15 -9.47
C ALA A 88 5.85 -5.19 -9.09
N GLU A 89 6.70 -5.31 -10.10
CA GLU A 89 8.15 -5.26 -9.94
C GLU A 89 8.66 -3.83 -10.11
N LEU A 90 9.74 -3.49 -9.41
CA LEU A 90 10.40 -2.21 -9.59
C LEU A 90 11.44 -2.31 -10.70
N THR A 91 10.99 -2.01 -11.91
CA THR A 91 11.84 -2.02 -13.11
C THR A 91 12.63 -0.69 -13.23
N PRO A 92 13.72 -0.65 -14.05
CA PRO A 92 14.42 0.59 -14.30
C PRO A 92 13.53 1.74 -14.79
N PRO A 93 12.55 1.56 -15.69
CA PRO A 93 11.62 2.63 -16.06
C PRO A 93 10.82 3.20 -14.88
N ILE A 94 10.42 2.37 -13.92
CA ILE A 94 9.73 2.82 -12.71
C ILE A 94 10.65 3.72 -11.88
N HIS A 95 11.92 3.33 -11.70
CA HIS A 95 12.91 4.17 -11.03
C HIS A 95 13.07 5.53 -11.71
N ARG A 96 13.18 5.56 -13.04
CA ARG A 96 13.27 6.82 -13.80
C ARG A 96 12.02 7.68 -13.63
N ARG A 97 10.86 7.08 -13.60
CA ARG A 97 9.60 7.79 -13.35
C ARG A 97 9.56 8.39 -11.94
N ALA A 98 9.99 7.63 -10.94
CA ALA A 98 10.08 8.11 -9.56
C ALA A 98 11.00 9.35 -9.44
N GLU A 99 12.15 9.32 -10.10
CA GLU A 99 13.09 10.45 -10.15
C GLU A 99 12.42 11.68 -10.77
N ARG A 100 11.73 11.52 -11.90
CA ARG A 100 11.01 12.63 -12.53
C ARG A 100 9.92 13.21 -11.63
N LEU A 101 9.19 12.35 -10.92
CA LEU A 101 8.16 12.79 -9.97
C LEU A 101 8.78 13.64 -8.85
N MET A 102 9.87 13.17 -8.23
CA MET A 102 10.55 13.92 -7.17
C MET A 102 11.06 15.28 -7.64
N LEU A 103 11.56 15.34 -8.87
CA LEU A 103 12.12 16.58 -9.41
C LEU A 103 11.06 17.57 -9.91
N SER A 104 9.87 17.09 -10.26
CA SER A 104 8.83 17.92 -10.88
C SER A 104 7.69 18.30 -9.93
N LEU A 105 7.45 17.55 -8.85
CA LEU A 105 6.36 17.84 -7.92
C LEU A 105 6.78 18.88 -6.88
N THR A 106 5.85 19.77 -6.56
CA THR A 106 6.02 20.72 -5.45
C THR A 106 5.74 20.09 -4.09
N ILE A 107 5.08 18.92 -4.08
CA ILE A 107 4.81 18.16 -2.86
C ILE A 107 6.06 17.39 -2.48
N PRO A 108 6.56 17.52 -1.24
CA PRO A 108 7.72 16.77 -0.80
C PRO A 108 7.45 15.26 -0.81
N LEU A 109 8.24 14.51 -1.59
CA LEU A 109 8.18 13.06 -1.65
C LEU A 109 9.50 12.47 -1.16
N ARG A 110 9.41 11.45 -0.32
CA ARG A 110 10.54 10.58 0.00
C ARG A 110 10.73 9.59 -1.14
N THR A 111 11.90 9.02 -1.23
CA THR A 111 12.23 8.03 -2.28
C THR A 111 11.23 6.89 -2.36
N LEU A 112 10.88 6.30 -1.20
CA LEU A 112 9.93 5.18 -1.17
C LEU A 112 8.53 5.59 -1.63
N ASP A 113 8.06 6.78 -1.25
CA ASP A 113 6.77 7.31 -1.69
C ASP A 113 6.75 7.51 -3.22
N ALA A 114 7.84 8.06 -3.75
CA ALA A 114 7.98 8.26 -5.19
C ALA A 114 8.00 6.93 -5.95
N LEU A 115 8.64 5.90 -5.40
CA LEU A 115 8.65 4.57 -6.00
C LEU A 115 7.26 3.93 -5.96
N HIS A 116 6.53 4.05 -4.86
CA HIS A 116 5.14 3.58 -4.78
C HIS A 116 4.26 4.30 -5.80
N LEU A 117 4.34 5.62 -5.87
CA LEU A 117 3.55 6.41 -6.80
C LEU A 117 3.86 6.04 -8.25
N ALA A 118 5.14 5.94 -8.60
CA ALA A 118 5.59 5.55 -9.94
C ALA A 118 5.08 4.14 -10.30
N THR A 119 5.13 3.21 -9.36
CA THR A 119 4.64 1.84 -9.56
C THR A 119 3.13 1.82 -9.78
N ALA A 120 2.38 2.56 -8.97
CA ALA A 120 0.92 2.66 -9.12
C ALA A 120 0.54 3.26 -10.48
N LEU A 121 1.22 4.31 -10.91
CA LEU A 121 0.98 4.94 -12.22
C LEU A 121 1.33 4.00 -13.37
N ASP A 122 2.44 3.30 -13.29
CA ASP A 122 2.87 2.34 -14.31
C ASP A 122 1.89 1.17 -14.44
N ALA A 123 1.33 0.71 -13.33
CA ALA A 123 0.33 -0.34 -13.29
C ALA A 123 -1.08 0.14 -13.64
N GLU A 124 -1.24 1.42 -13.96
CA GLU A 124 -2.53 2.04 -14.28
C GLU A 124 -3.57 1.87 -13.18
N ALA A 125 -3.14 1.98 -11.93
CA ALA A 125 -4.03 1.95 -10.79
C ALA A 125 -5.03 3.10 -10.84
N ALA A 126 -6.26 2.84 -10.44
CA ALA A 126 -7.28 3.87 -10.28
C ALA A 126 -7.27 4.43 -8.85
N THR A 127 -7.03 3.57 -7.88
CA THR A 127 -7.03 3.91 -6.46
C THR A 127 -5.71 3.51 -5.81
N VAL A 128 -5.19 4.36 -4.93
CA VAL A 128 -4.06 4.07 -4.05
C VAL A 128 -4.56 4.02 -2.61
N VAL A 129 -4.31 2.92 -1.92
CA VAL A 129 -4.60 2.79 -0.49
C VAL A 129 -3.32 3.09 0.27
N THR A 130 -3.33 4.18 1.02
CA THR A 130 -2.19 4.61 1.82
C THR A 130 -2.66 5.33 3.08
N PHE A 131 -1.91 5.15 4.15
CA PHE A 131 -2.09 5.89 5.40
C PHE A 131 -1.03 6.98 5.58
N ASP A 132 -0.20 7.20 4.56
CA ASP A 132 0.77 8.29 4.54
C ASP A 132 0.17 9.49 3.79
N PRO A 133 -0.07 10.62 4.49
CA PRO A 133 -0.65 11.81 3.86
C PRO A 133 0.17 12.37 2.70
N ARG A 134 1.50 12.26 2.73
CA ARG A 134 2.37 12.76 1.66
C ARG A 134 2.16 11.98 0.37
N LEU A 135 2.15 10.66 0.45
CA LEU A 135 1.85 9.81 -0.70
C LEU A 135 0.42 10.04 -1.19
N GLY A 136 -0.54 10.17 -0.26
CA GLY A 136 -1.93 10.46 -0.60
C GLY A 136 -2.07 11.76 -1.38
N ASP A 137 -1.46 12.84 -0.93
CA ASP A 137 -1.50 14.15 -1.61
C ASP A 137 -0.85 14.08 -2.99
N ALA A 138 0.29 13.41 -3.09
CA ALA A 138 0.99 13.24 -4.37
C ALA A 138 0.17 12.39 -5.36
N ALA A 139 -0.44 11.31 -4.90
CA ALA A 139 -1.30 10.46 -5.73
C ALA A 139 -2.52 11.23 -6.23
N THR A 140 -3.16 12.01 -5.37
CA THR A 140 -4.28 12.89 -5.76
C THR A 140 -3.84 13.90 -6.82
N SER A 141 -2.67 14.48 -6.70
CA SER A 141 -2.13 15.43 -7.69
C SER A 141 -1.91 14.79 -9.05
N GLN A 142 -1.75 13.48 -9.12
CA GLN A 142 -1.59 12.71 -10.35
C GLN A 142 -2.91 12.10 -10.87
N GLY A 143 -4.04 12.48 -10.30
CA GLY A 143 -5.35 12.05 -10.75
C GLY A 143 -5.81 10.69 -10.22
N LEU A 144 -5.14 10.15 -9.21
CA LEU A 144 -5.53 8.90 -8.58
C LEU A 144 -6.52 9.16 -7.44
N PHE A 145 -7.45 8.23 -7.23
CA PHE A 145 -8.25 8.20 -6.00
C PHE A 145 -7.36 7.71 -4.85
N VAL A 146 -7.59 8.24 -3.66
CA VAL A 146 -6.84 7.85 -2.46
C VAL A 146 -7.82 7.35 -1.41
N ALA A 147 -7.53 6.20 -0.84
CA ALA A 147 -8.32 5.61 0.23
C ALA A 147 -7.46 5.37 1.47
N ALA A 148 -7.99 5.75 2.62
CA ALA A 148 -7.40 5.50 3.95
C ALA A 148 -8.55 5.19 4.91
N PRO A 149 -9.07 3.94 4.92
CA PRO A 149 -10.21 3.59 5.75
C PRO A 149 -9.95 3.86 7.23
N SER A 150 -10.89 4.52 7.88
CA SER A 150 -10.84 4.76 9.32
C SER A 150 -11.56 3.66 10.09
N ALA A 151 -11.20 3.55 11.34
CA ALA A 151 -11.83 2.59 12.25
C ALA A 151 -13.32 2.87 12.46
#